data_77701bac435ae43a6432e681b3ab5a41
#
_entry.id   77701bac435ae43a6432e681b3ab5a41
#
_cell.length_a   1.000
_cell.length_b   1.000
_cell.length_c   1.000
_cell.angle_alpha   90.00
_cell.angle_beta   90.00
_cell.angle_gamma   90.00
#
_symmetry.space_group_name_H-M   'P 1'
#
loop_
_entity.id
_entity.type
_entity.pdbx_description
1 polymer ?
#
loop_
_entity_poly.entity_id
_entity_poly.type
_entity_poly.pdbx_seq_one_letter_code
_entity_poly.pdbx_strand_id
1 'polypeptide(L)'
;MIVRMKNTFRMLLAAMLLSLFALPGYSWQKSFPEKDYVAYLFTYFTGNSGDEEAVRYAVSMDGYTYWALNDNEPVIDSKVISSTGGVRDPHILRCEDGKTFYMVVTDMVSANGWSSNRAMVLLKSTDLVNWSHSVINIQKRYSGQEDLKRVWAPQTIYDPEAGKYMVYWSMLHGDGADVIYYAYANAEFTDLEGEPKPLFLPENGKSCIDGDIVYKDGVFHLFYKTEGHGNGIKVATTRSLTSGAWTEEPDYKQQTKEAVEGAGTFKLIGQDKYILMYDVYMKGSYQFTETTDLKNFKVIDSEVKMNFHPRHGTIIPITRHELLRITDEWGKPTELGALPNNPVLPGFHADPEILYSHQTQKYYICLLYTSPS
;
A
#
# COMPACT_ATOMS: atom_id res chain seq x y z
N MET A 1 -66.94 -4.83 10.56
CA MET A 1 -66.13 -3.91 9.69
C MET A 1 -64.87 -3.36 10.39
N ILE A 2 -64.47 -3.90 11.54
CA ILE A 2 -63.30 -3.42 12.35
C ILE A 2 -62.07 -4.33 12.26
N VAL A 3 -62.20 -5.56 11.75
CA VAL A 3 -61.09 -6.53 11.71
C VAL A 3 -60.19 -6.38 10.46
N ARG A 4 -60.70 -5.76 9.38
CA ARG A 4 -59.92 -5.57 8.14
C ARG A 4 -58.92 -4.39 8.15
N MET A 5 -59.10 -3.42 9.04
CA MET A 5 -58.18 -2.26 9.12
C MET A 5 -56.88 -2.51 9.90
N LYS A 6 -56.84 -3.52 10.77
CA LYS A 6 -55.62 -3.80 11.58
C LYS A 6 -54.50 -4.52 10.80
N ASN A 7 -54.83 -5.24 9.74
CA ASN A 7 -53.83 -5.95 8.94
C ASN A 7 -53.13 -5.07 7.90
N THR A 8 -53.82 -4.06 7.38
CA THR A 8 -53.27 -3.11 6.40
C THR A 8 -52.26 -2.16 7.05
N PHE A 9 -52.49 -1.79 8.32
CA PHE A 9 -51.55 -0.92 9.07
C PHE A 9 -50.28 -1.67 9.50
N ARG A 10 -50.36 -2.98 9.77
CA ARG A 10 -49.17 -3.79 10.05
C ARG A 10 -48.34 -4.09 8.80
N MET A 11 -48.91 -4.21 7.63
CA MET A 11 -48.16 -4.35 6.37
C MET A 11 -47.48 -3.06 5.94
N LEU A 12 -48.07 -1.89 6.19
CA LEU A 12 -47.48 -0.59 5.90
C LEU A 12 -46.30 -0.26 6.87
N LEU A 13 -46.40 -0.68 8.13
CA LEU A 13 -45.27 -0.52 9.07
C LEU A 13 -44.12 -1.48 8.79
N ALA A 14 -44.38 -2.70 8.31
CA ALA A 14 -43.33 -3.65 7.88
C ALA A 14 -42.65 -3.22 6.59
N ALA A 15 -43.39 -2.59 5.66
CA ALA A 15 -42.82 -2.03 4.43
C ALA A 15 -41.99 -0.75 4.68
N MET A 16 -42.36 0.07 5.68
CA MET A 16 -41.56 1.24 6.08
C MET A 16 -40.29 0.88 6.88
N LEU A 17 -40.24 -0.25 7.59
CA LEU A 17 -39.06 -0.71 8.32
C LEU A 17 -38.06 -1.43 7.41
N LEU A 18 -38.45 -1.90 6.22
CA LEU A 18 -37.57 -2.50 5.23
C LEU A 18 -36.95 -1.48 4.26
N SER A 19 -37.45 -0.25 4.22
CA SER A 19 -36.86 0.83 3.40
C SER A 19 -35.81 1.68 4.12
N LEU A 20 -35.54 1.42 5.40
CA LEU A 20 -34.56 2.15 6.22
C LEU A 20 -33.17 1.50 6.25
N PHE A 21 -32.95 0.42 5.51
CA PHE A 21 -31.63 -0.24 5.45
C PHE A 21 -30.99 -0.26 4.04
N ALA A 22 -31.51 0.51 3.10
CA ALA A 22 -30.73 0.87 1.93
C ALA A 22 -30.00 2.19 2.23
N LEU A 23 -29.04 2.16 3.15
CA LEU A 23 -28.05 3.23 3.23
C LEU A 23 -27.30 3.24 1.89
N PRO A 24 -27.21 4.40 1.22
CA PRO A 24 -26.34 4.52 0.05
C PRO A 24 -24.96 4.07 0.50
N GLY A 25 -24.33 3.21 -0.28
CA GLY A 25 -23.00 2.70 0.02
C GLY A 25 -22.08 3.87 0.34
N TYR A 26 -21.74 4.01 1.60
CA TYR A 26 -20.68 4.92 2.01
C TYR A 26 -19.42 4.43 1.30
N SER A 27 -18.90 5.22 0.40
CA SER A 27 -17.54 5.10 -0.09
C SER A 27 -16.63 5.31 1.12
N TRP A 28 -16.12 4.23 1.68
CA TRP A 28 -15.29 4.23 2.88
C TRP A 28 -13.91 4.85 2.67
N GLN A 29 -13.49 5.02 1.43
CA GLN A 29 -12.30 5.81 1.14
C GLN A 29 -12.66 7.29 1.10
N LYS A 30 -12.35 8.02 2.17
CA LYS A 30 -12.05 9.44 2.07
C LYS A 30 -10.70 9.58 1.36
N SER A 31 -10.63 9.16 0.11
CA SER A 31 -9.50 9.48 -0.73
C SER A 31 -9.38 11.01 -0.80
N PHE A 32 -8.17 11.51 -0.69
CA PHE A 32 -7.84 12.81 -1.24
C PHE A 32 -8.49 12.89 -2.61
N PRO A 33 -9.06 14.03 -2.99
CA PRO A 33 -9.61 14.11 -4.34
C PRO A 33 -8.48 13.72 -5.30
N GLU A 34 -8.71 12.71 -6.10
CA GLU A 34 -7.75 12.13 -7.05
C GLU A 34 -7.06 13.19 -7.93
N LYS A 35 -7.74 14.34 -8.10
CA LYS A 35 -7.23 15.55 -8.78
C LYS A 35 -5.99 16.21 -8.14
N ASP A 36 -5.70 15.90 -6.88
CA ASP A 36 -4.56 16.50 -6.17
C ASP A 36 -3.26 15.68 -6.33
N TYR A 37 -3.37 14.45 -6.83
CA TYR A 37 -2.22 13.62 -7.15
C TYR A 37 -1.64 13.96 -8.53
N VAL A 38 -0.32 14.04 -8.60
CA VAL A 38 0.42 14.42 -9.82
C VAL A 38 1.53 13.45 -10.18
N ALA A 39 1.88 12.53 -9.29
CA ALA A 39 3.00 11.61 -9.45
C ALA A 39 2.79 10.36 -8.57
N TYR A 40 3.72 9.43 -8.69
CA TYR A 40 3.78 8.21 -7.90
C TYR A 40 5.11 8.13 -7.16
N LEU A 41 5.06 7.61 -5.94
CA LEU A 41 6.22 7.22 -5.15
C LEU A 41 6.28 5.69 -5.10
N PHE A 42 7.39 5.11 -5.53
CA PHE A 42 7.70 3.70 -5.40
C PHE A 42 8.70 3.51 -4.27
N THR A 43 8.33 2.74 -3.23
CA THR A 43 9.22 2.29 -2.16
C THR A 43 9.64 0.86 -2.44
N TYR A 44 10.95 0.57 -2.40
CA TYR A 44 11.49 -0.75 -2.75
C TYR A 44 12.83 -1.01 -2.02
N PHE A 45 13.33 -2.22 -2.13
CA PHE A 45 14.71 -2.59 -1.82
C PHE A 45 15.35 -3.24 -3.07
N THR A 46 16.62 -3.59 -3.07
CA THR A 46 17.30 -3.97 -4.32
C THR A 46 17.92 -5.36 -4.33
N GLY A 47 18.23 -5.95 -3.19
CA GLY A 47 18.92 -7.24 -3.20
C GLY A 47 19.10 -7.88 -1.83
N ASN A 48 20.14 -8.72 -1.70
CA ASN A 48 20.35 -9.59 -0.55
C ASN A 48 21.71 -9.36 0.14
N SER A 49 22.37 -8.26 -0.13
CA SER A 49 23.70 -8.00 0.41
C SER A 49 23.93 -6.53 0.74
N GLY A 50 24.65 -6.26 1.82
CA GLY A 50 25.05 -4.90 2.21
C GLY A 50 23.87 -3.95 2.34
N ASP A 51 23.97 -2.78 1.71
CA ASP A 51 22.94 -1.75 1.72
C ASP A 51 21.77 -2.03 0.75
N GLU A 52 21.78 -3.17 0.04
CA GLU A 52 20.65 -3.59 -0.81
C GLU A 52 19.40 -3.91 0.00
N GLU A 53 19.55 -4.35 1.26
CA GLU A 53 18.47 -4.59 2.22
C GLU A 53 18.12 -3.30 2.97
N ALA A 54 17.66 -2.30 2.23
CA ALA A 54 17.30 -0.98 2.73
C ALA A 54 16.21 -0.34 1.87
N VAL A 55 15.42 0.56 2.47
CA VAL A 55 14.38 1.29 1.78
C VAL A 55 14.97 2.30 0.81
N ARG A 56 14.50 2.24 -0.43
CA ARG A 56 14.79 3.19 -1.51
C ARG A 56 13.53 3.78 -2.06
N TYR A 57 13.67 4.92 -2.72
CA TYR A 57 12.59 5.63 -3.37
C TYR A 57 12.86 5.82 -4.86
N ALA A 58 11.80 5.68 -5.66
CA ALA A 58 11.75 6.16 -7.02
C ALA A 58 10.46 6.94 -7.26
N VAL A 59 10.46 7.81 -8.25
CA VAL A 59 9.30 8.61 -8.62
C VAL A 59 8.92 8.40 -10.08
N SER A 60 7.62 8.55 -10.36
CA SER A 60 7.06 8.51 -11.71
C SER A 60 5.99 9.58 -11.86
N MET A 61 5.91 10.20 -13.05
CA MET A 61 4.84 11.16 -13.38
C MET A 61 3.65 10.51 -14.07
N ASP A 62 3.81 9.31 -14.59
CA ASP A 62 2.82 8.63 -15.43
C ASP A 62 2.41 7.24 -14.93
N GLY A 63 3.14 6.69 -13.95
CA GLY A 63 2.95 5.33 -13.44
C GLY A 63 3.63 4.25 -14.28
N TYR A 64 4.39 4.65 -15.32
CA TYR A 64 5.09 3.74 -16.24
C TYR A 64 6.59 3.99 -16.28
N THR A 65 7.04 5.24 -16.17
CA THR A 65 8.45 5.60 -16.23
C THR A 65 8.92 6.04 -14.85
N TYR A 66 9.86 5.30 -14.26
CA TYR A 66 10.34 5.50 -12.89
C TYR A 66 11.82 5.87 -12.88
N TRP A 67 12.16 6.80 -11.99
CA TRP A 67 13.53 7.22 -11.72
C TRP A 67 13.83 7.11 -10.24
N ALA A 68 14.93 6.43 -9.92
CA ALA A 68 15.42 6.35 -8.55
C ALA A 68 15.78 7.75 -8.01
N LEU A 69 15.45 8.01 -6.77
CA LEU A 69 15.97 9.15 -6.00
C LEU A 69 17.28 8.75 -5.32
N ASN A 70 18.02 9.76 -4.81
CA ASN A 70 19.26 9.56 -4.05
C ASN A 70 20.29 8.68 -4.77
N ASP A 71 20.40 8.80 -6.10
CA ASP A 71 21.28 7.96 -6.93
C ASP A 71 21.11 6.46 -6.68
N ASN A 72 19.86 6.04 -6.36
CA ASN A 72 19.48 4.67 -5.97
C ASN A 72 20.13 4.19 -4.65
N GLU A 73 20.61 5.10 -3.81
CA GLU A 73 21.07 4.80 -2.46
C GLU A 73 19.90 4.77 -1.45
N PRO A 74 20.06 4.14 -0.28
CA PRO A 74 19.04 4.11 0.76
C PRO A 74 18.57 5.50 1.20
N VAL A 75 17.26 5.67 1.39
CA VAL A 75 16.66 6.91 1.93
C VAL A 75 16.37 6.82 3.43
N ILE A 76 16.45 5.63 4.02
CA ILE A 76 16.32 5.37 5.45
C ILE A 76 17.46 4.44 5.88
N ASP A 77 18.17 4.80 6.95
CA ASP A 77 19.24 3.98 7.50
C ASP A 77 18.66 2.73 8.21
N SER A 78 18.80 1.57 7.57
CA SER A 78 18.33 0.29 8.09
C SER A 78 18.93 -0.07 9.45
N LYS A 79 20.18 0.36 9.73
CA LYS A 79 20.87 0.08 11.00
C LYS A 79 20.24 0.85 12.16
N VAL A 80 19.60 1.98 11.87
CA VAL A 80 18.92 2.79 12.88
C VAL A 80 17.52 2.24 13.17
N ILE A 81 16.78 1.84 12.13
CA ILE A 81 15.37 1.49 12.27
C ILE A 81 15.10 0.02 12.58
N SER A 82 16.04 -0.89 12.33
CA SER A 82 15.85 -2.33 12.48
C SER A 82 16.70 -2.94 13.58
N SER A 83 16.35 -4.14 14.04
CA SER A 83 17.13 -4.90 15.03
C SER A 83 18.23 -5.74 14.38
N THR A 84 18.12 -6.04 13.08
CA THR A 84 19.07 -6.87 12.32
C THR A 84 20.09 -6.06 11.53
N GLY A 85 19.81 -4.78 11.28
CA GLY A 85 20.62 -3.90 10.45
C GLY A 85 20.23 -3.89 8.97
N GLY A 86 19.20 -4.65 8.58
CA GLY A 86 18.64 -4.69 7.24
C GLY A 86 17.12 -4.69 7.25
N VAL A 87 16.50 -4.16 6.20
CA VAL A 87 15.04 -4.19 6.01
C VAL A 87 14.69 -4.51 4.56
N ARG A 88 13.53 -5.18 4.39
CA ARG A 88 13.04 -5.67 3.09
C ARG A 88 11.55 -5.38 2.95
N ASP A 89 11.02 -5.59 1.75
CA ASP A 89 9.59 -5.62 1.43
C ASP A 89 8.83 -4.37 1.91
N PRO A 90 9.29 -3.13 1.61
CA PRO A 90 8.65 -1.94 2.13
C PRO A 90 7.23 -1.78 1.54
N HIS A 91 6.24 -1.75 2.42
CA HIS A 91 4.88 -1.41 2.09
C HIS A 91 4.51 -0.05 2.68
N ILE A 92 4.09 0.88 1.85
CA ILE A 92 3.68 2.23 2.24
C ILE A 92 2.20 2.46 1.99
N LEU A 93 1.53 3.11 2.96
CA LEU A 93 0.12 3.48 2.89
C LEU A 93 -0.05 4.95 3.26
N ARG A 94 -0.88 5.68 2.49
CA ARG A 94 -1.43 6.98 2.92
C ARG A 94 -2.63 6.74 3.82
N CYS A 95 -2.63 7.35 5.02
CA CYS A 95 -3.72 7.23 5.98
C CYS A 95 -4.98 7.99 5.55
N GLU A 96 -6.12 7.65 6.17
CA GLU A 96 -7.43 8.25 5.92
C GLU A 96 -7.49 9.77 6.21
N ASP A 97 -6.56 10.31 7.01
CA ASP A 97 -6.41 11.75 7.21
C ASP A 97 -5.78 12.47 6.01
N GLY A 98 -5.24 11.68 5.06
CA GLY A 98 -4.60 12.11 3.83
C GLY A 98 -3.23 12.77 4.00
N LYS A 99 -2.70 12.85 5.21
CA LYS A 99 -1.45 13.57 5.54
C LYS A 99 -0.42 12.66 6.20
N THR A 100 -0.87 11.65 6.92
CA THR A 100 -0.01 10.68 7.58
C THR A 100 0.29 9.53 6.63
N PHE A 101 1.51 9.02 6.70
CA PHE A 101 1.95 7.84 5.98
C PHE A 101 2.40 6.79 6.99
N TYR A 102 1.96 5.58 6.79
CA TYR A 102 2.48 4.40 7.46
C TYR A 102 3.31 3.59 6.47
N MET A 103 4.42 3.08 6.95
CA MET A 103 5.23 2.10 6.24
C MET A 103 5.51 0.92 7.16
N VAL A 104 5.52 -0.27 6.63
CA VAL A 104 5.92 -1.48 7.33
C VAL A 104 6.97 -2.19 6.52
N VAL A 105 7.98 -2.74 7.18
CA VAL A 105 9.09 -3.45 6.53
C VAL A 105 9.45 -4.72 7.29
N THR A 106 9.94 -5.73 6.59
CA THR A 106 10.55 -6.93 7.18
C THR A 106 11.88 -6.57 7.82
N ASP A 107 12.05 -6.81 9.13
CA ASP A 107 13.33 -6.62 9.83
C ASP A 107 14.20 -7.86 9.62
N MET A 108 15.05 -7.85 8.59
CA MET A 108 15.80 -9.02 8.17
C MET A 108 17.09 -8.65 7.42
N VAL A 109 18.13 -9.42 7.70
CA VAL A 109 19.33 -9.57 6.87
C VAL A 109 19.37 -11.00 6.36
N SER A 110 19.23 -11.20 5.05
CA SER A 110 19.13 -12.54 4.43
C SER A 110 20.38 -13.41 4.62
N ALA A 111 21.56 -12.79 4.77
CA ALA A 111 22.79 -13.48 5.09
C ALA A 111 22.73 -14.26 6.42
N ASN A 112 21.85 -13.88 7.35
CA ASN A 112 21.60 -14.61 8.59
C ASN A 112 20.69 -15.85 8.39
N GLY A 113 20.22 -16.09 7.17
CA GLY A 113 19.36 -17.20 6.78
C GLY A 113 17.89 -16.80 6.61
N TRP A 114 17.19 -17.48 5.72
CA TRP A 114 15.79 -17.18 5.36
C TRP A 114 14.76 -17.45 6.46
N SER A 115 15.15 -18.08 7.55
CA SER A 115 14.32 -18.31 8.74
C SER A 115 14.91 -17.65 9.99
N SER A 116 15.65 -16.55 9.82
CA SER A 116 16.37 -15.90 10.92
C SER A 116 15.58 -14.81 11.63
N ASN A 117 14.65 -14.15 10.93
CA ASN A 117 13.96 -12.99 11.46
C ASN A 117 12.71 -13.33 12.28
N ARG A 118 12.40 -12.49 13.26
CA ARG A 118 11.24 -12.62 14.16
C ARG A 118 10.50 -11.29 14.30
N ALA A 119 10.89 -10.29 13.52
CA ALA A 119 10.43 -8.92 13.71
C ALA A 119 10.05 -8.25 12.40
N MET A 120 9.24 -7.24 12.52
CA MET A 120 8.94 -6.23 11.52
C MET A 120 9.16 -4.83 12.11
N VAL A 121 9.23 -3.82 11.28
CA VAL A 121 9.31 -2.43 11.72
C VAL A 121 8.07 -1.69 11.27
N LEU A 122 7.43 -0.99 12.19
CA LEU A 122 6.37 -0.01 11.92
C LEU A 122 7.01 1.37 11.81
N LEU A 123 6.70 2.10 10.75
CA LEU A 123 7.21 3.46 10.52
C LEU A 123 6.05 4.42 10.27
N LYS A 124 6.18 5.65 10.75
CA LYS A 124 5.19 6.72 10.58
C LYS A 124 5.87 8.01 10.17
N SER A 125 5.30 8.68 9.18
CA SER A 125 5.76 10.00 8.68
C SER A 125 4.56 10.89 8.35
N THR A 126 4.79 12.20 8.31
CA THR A 126 3.86 13.20 7.78
C THR A 126 4.43 13.97 6.59
N ASP A 127 5.64 13.59 6.17
CA ASP A 127 6.37 14.33 5.15
C ASP A 127 7.12 13.45 4.14
N LEU A 128 7.11 12.12 4.32
CA LEU A 128 7.83 11.11 3.51
C LEU A 128 9.37 11.17 3.63
N VAL A 129 9.90 12.09 4.43
CA VAL A 129 11.35 12.31 4.66
C VAL A 129 11.74 11.83 6.04
N ASN A 130 11.04 12.32 7.05
CA ASN A 130 11.33 11.99 8.44
C ASN A 130 10.40 10.88 8.94
N TRP A 131 10.99 9.79 9.43
CA TRP A 131 10.26 8.62 9.87
C TRP A 131 10.53 8.31 11.35
N SER A 132 9.49 8.27 12.15
CA SER A 132 9.54 7.59 13.45
C SER A 132 9.35 6.10 13.24
N HIS A 133 9.93 5.26 14.11
CA HIS A 133 9.86 3.82 13.94
C HIS A 133 9.71 3.07 15.26
N SER A 134 9.22 1.83 15.17
CA SER A 134 9.14 0.86 16.26
C SER A 134 9.37 -0.55 15.75
N VAL A 135 10.28 -1.29 16.39
CA VAL A 135 10.54 -2.69 16.06
C VAL A 135 9.59 -3.59 16.85
N ILE A 136 8.82 -4.41 16.15
CA ILE A 136 7.89 -5.36 16.75
C ILE A 136 8.44 -6.77 16.56
N ASN A 137 9.05 -7.31 17.59
CA ASN A 137 9.49 -8.70 17.60
C ASN A 137 8.35 -9.60 18.09
N ILE A 138 7.72 -10.32 17.17
CA ILE A 138 6.54 -11.15 17.41
C ILE A 138 6.83 -12.24 18.43
N GLN A 139 7.97 -12.92 18.32
CA GLN A 139 8.35 -14.02 19.21
C GLN A 139 8.55 -13.56 20.66
N LYS A 140 9.14 -12.36 20.85
CA LYS A 140 9.35 -11.80 22.20
C LYS A 140 8.12 -11.14 22.78
N ARG A 141 7.24 -10.60 21.91
CA ARG A 141 6.09 -9.80 22.29
C ARG A 141 4.92 -10.66 22.77
N TYR A 142 4.76 -11.86 22.20
CA TYR A 142 3.60 -12.71 22.43
C TYR A 142 4.02 -14.11 22.91
N SER A 143 3.26 -14.67 23.85
CA SER A 143 3.41 -16.06 24.32
C SER A 143 2.94 -17.02 23.22
N GLY A 144 3.43 -18.26 23.26
CA GLY A 144 3.05 -19.30 22.29
C GLY A 144 3.68 -19.12 20.90
N GLN A 145 4.73 -18.28 20.80
CA GLN A 145 5.47 -18.04 19.56
C GLN A 145 6.88 -18.66 19.58
N GLU A 146 7.11 -19.65 20.45
CA GLU A 146 8.44 -20.23 20.68
C GLU A 146 8.99 -20.96 19.43
N ASP A 147 8.10 -21.55 18.62
CA ASP A 147 8.43 -22.27 17.38
C ASP A 147 8.36 -21.39 16.12
N LEU A 148 8.12 -20.08 16.28
CA LEU A 148 8.10 -19.14 15.15
C LEU A 148 9.46 -19.13 14.44
N LYS A 149 9.45 -19.34 13.13
CA LYS A 149 10.65 -19.41 12.29
C LYS A 149 10.90 -18.13 11.50
N ARG A 150 9.84 -17.46 11.05
CA ARG A 150 9.97 -16.24 10.23
C ARG A 150 8.73 -15.34 10.30
N VAL A 151 8.97 -14.05 10.08
CA VAL A 151 7.99 -12.98 9.96
C VAL A 151 8.32 -12.21 8.70
N TRP A 152 7.52 -12.33 7.64
CA TRP A 152 7.85 -11.81 6.31
C TRP A 152 6.79 -10.90 5.73
N ALA A 153 7.26 -9.94 4.92
CA ALA A 153 6.48 -9.09 4.05
C ALA A 153 5.23 -8.49 4.73
N PRO A 154 5.42 -7.72 5.82
CA PRO A 154 4.30 -7.04 6.46
C PRO A 154 3.72 -5.98 5.53
N GLN A 155 2.40 -5.86 5.54
CA GLN A 155 1.67 -4.81 4.86
C GLN A 155 0.62 -4.21 5.80
N THR A 156 0.02 -3.08 5.41
CA THR A 156 -1.00 -2.42 6.21
C THR A 156 -2.14 -1.90 5.35
N ILE A 157 -3.35 -1.98 5.88
CA ILE A 157 -4.57 -1.49 5.26
C ILE A 157 -5.49 -0.90 6.33
N TYR A 158 -6.30 0.10 5.97
CA TYR A 158 -7.35 0.57 6.86
C TYR A 158 -8.55 -0.39 6.80
N ASP A 159 -8.96 -0.88 7.97
CA ASP A 159 -10.18 -1.67 8.13
C ASP A 159 -11.33 -0.74 8.55
N PRO A 160 -12.27 -0.46 7.63
CA PRO A 160 -13.38 0.46 7.92
C PRO A 160 -14.38 -0.11 8.93
N GLU A 161 -14.50 -1.44 9.07
CA GLU A 161 -15.39 -2.07 10.05
C GLU A 161 -14.84 -1.93 11.46
N ALA A 162 -13.52 -2.08 11.62
CA ALA A 162 -12.85 -1.90 12.91
C ALA A 162 -12.53 -0.43 13.21
N GLY A 163 -12.47 0.44 12.19
CA GLY A 163 -12.00 1.82 12.31
C GLY A 163 -10.51 1.91 12.66
N LYS A 164 -9.70 0.95 12.24
CA LYS A 164 -8.29 0.78 12.62
C LYS A 164 -7.43 0.40 11.43
N TYR A 165 -6.13 0.62 11.56
CA TYR A 165 -5.15 0.10 10.61
C TYR A 165 -4.77 -1.33 10.98
N MET A 166 -5.05 -2.25 10.08
CA MET A 166 -4.63 -3.63 10.15
C MET A 166 -3.21 -3.74 9.61
N VAL A 167 -2.31 -4.35 10.36
CA VAL A 167 -1.03 -4.85 9.86
C VAL A 167 -1.18 -6.35 9.64
N TYR A 168 -0.79 -6.86 8.47
CA TYR A 168 -0.84 -8.27 8.14
C TYR A 168 0.47 -8.72 7.50
N TRP A 169 0.86 -9.95 7.76
CA TRP A 169 2.18 -10.47 7.39
C TRP A 169 2.18 -12.00 7.35
N SER A 170 3.19 -12.59 6.72
CA SER A 170 3.35 -14.04 6.68
C SER A 170 4.16 -14.55 7.86
N MET A 171 3.70 -15.63 8.51
CA MET A 171 4.42 -16.32 9.58
C MET A 171 4.52 -17.82 9.29
N LEU A 172 5.66 -18.39 9.66
CA LEU A 172 5.93 -19.82 9.66
C LEU A 172 6.20 -20.31 11.08
N HIS A 173 5.45 -21.30 11.54
CA HIS A 173 5.63 -22.00 12.80
C HIS A 173 6.05 -23.45 12.58
N GLY A 174 7.08 -23.90 13.28
CA GLY A 174 7.54 -25.28 13.21
C GLY A 174 7.76 -25.77 11.78
N ASP A 175 7.20 -26.90 11.44
CA ASP A 175 7.22 -27.49 10.10
C ASP A 175 5.86 -27.33 9.36
N GLY A 176 5.07 -26.34 9.78
CA GLY A 176 3.78 -26.04 9.21
C GLY A 176 3.84 -25.29 7.87
N ALA A 177 2.71 -24.73 7.47
CA ALA A 177 2.62 -23.82 6.32
C ALA A 177 2.88 -22.38 6.75
N ASP A 178 3.35 -21.56 5.81
CA ASP A 178 3.27 -20.10 5.97
C ASP A 178 1.81 -19.66 5.88
N VAL A 179 1.38 -18.91 6.84
CA VAL A 179 0.02 -18.37 6.97
C VAL A 179 0.09 -16.86 7.02
N ILE A 180 -0.83 -16.17 6.37
CA ILE A 180 -0.96 -14.72 6.54
C ILE A 180 -1.73 -14.46 7.83
N TYR A 181 -1.09 -13.77 8.77
CA TYR A 181 -1.64 -13.32 10.04
C TYR A 181 -1.90 -11.83 10.03
N TYR A 182 -2.65 -11.35 11.01
CA TYR A 182 -2.89 -9.92 11.21
C TYR A 182 -2.99 -9.57 12.70
N ALA A 183 -2.76 -8.29 12.98
CA ALA A 183 -3.18 -7.60 14.18
C ALA A 183 -3.47 -6.13 13.85
N TYR A 184 -4.24 -5.43 14.69
CA TYR A 184 -4.42 -4.00 14.51
C TYR A 184 -3.27 -3.22 15.12
N ALA A 185 -2.83 -2.16 14.47
CA ALA A 185 -1.92 -1.22 15.06
C ALA A 185 -2.63 -0.33 16.09
N ASN A 186 -1.90 0.12 17.12
CA ASN A 186 -2.38 1.15 18.03
C ASN A 186 -2.52 2.51 17.32
N ALA A 187 -3.16 3.48 17.94
CA ALA A 187 -3.46 4.78 17.35
C ALA A 187 -2.19 5.58 16.94
N GLU A 188 -1.09 5.37 17.63
CA GLU A 188 0.20 6.02 17.36
C GLU A 188 1.00 5.32 16.27
N PHE A 189 0.59 4.13 15.85
CA PHE A 189 1.32 3.24 14.94
C PHE A 189 2.72 2.85 15.46
N THR A 190 2.79 2.55 16.75
CA THR A 190 4.05 2.20 17.44
C THR A 190 4.05 0.80 18.02
N ASP A 191 2.90 0.13 18.07
CA ASP A 191 2.75 -1.24 18.58
C ASP A 191 1.50 -1.90 17.97
N LEU A 192 1.37 -3.21 18.16
CA LEU A 192 0.19 -3.98 17.78
C LEU A 192 -0.74 -4.19 18.98
N GLU A 193 -2.04 -4.09 18.74
CA GLU A 193 -3.08 -4.38 19.73
C GLU A 193 -3.49 -5.86 19.67
N GLY A 194 -3.34 -6.55 20.78
CA GLY A 194 -3.70 -7.97 20.89
C GLY A 194 -2.71 -8.93 20.22
N GLU A 195 -3.03 -10.20 20.26
CA GLU A 195 -2.23 -11.26 19.67
C GLU A 195 -2.47 -11.38 18.14
N PRO A 196 -1.46 -11.82 17.37
CA PRO A 196 -1.64 -12.15 15.96
C PRO A 196 -2.73 -13.21 15.75
N LYS A 197 -3.60 -12.98 14.78
CA LYS A 197 -4.65 -13.92 14.38
C LYS A 197 -4.46 -14.35 12.93
N PRO A 198 -4.76 -15.59 12.56
CA PRO A 198 -4.80 -15.99 11.16
C PRO A 198 -5.77 -15.12 10.37
N LEU A 199 -5.32 -14.57 9.25
CA LEU A 199 -6.13 -13.82 8.30
C LEU A 199 -6.51 -14.70 7.11
N PHE A 200 -5.52 -15.39 6.55
CA PHE A 200 -5.71 -16.19 5.35
C PHE A 200 -4.72 -17.36 5.28
N LEU A 201 -5.26 -18.52 4.91
CA LEU A 201 -4.53 -19.70 4.47
C LEU A 201 -5.32 -20.30 3.30
N PRO A 202 -4.67 -20.67 2.18
CA PRO A 202 -5.35 -21.34 1.07
C PRO A 202 -6.10 -22.59 1.50
N GLU A 203 -7.24 -22.89 0.83
CA GLU A 203 -8.10 -24.05 1.15
C GLU A 203 -7.34 -25.40 1.08
N ASN A 204 -6.30 -25.47 0.24
CA ASN A 204 -5.45 -26.65 0.14
C ASN A 204 -4.47 -26.82 1.32
N GLY A 205 -4.45 -25.89 2.28
CA GLY A 205 -3.59 -25.90 3.46
C GLY A 205 -2.09 -25.71 3.17
N LYS A 206 -1.73 -25.22 1.98
CA LYS A 206 -0.34 -25.00 1.59
C LYS A 206 0.10 -23.57 1.91
N SER A 207 1.42 -23.37 2.00
CA SER A 207 2.03 -22.10 2.31
C SER A 207 1.62 -20.97 1.35
N CYS A 208 1.38 -19.78 1.91
CA CYS A 208 1.20 -18.53 1.18
C CYS A 208 1.95 -17.39 1.85
N ILE A 209 2.56 -16.52 1.06
CA ILE A 209 3.32 -15.36 1.51
C ILE A 209 2.97 -14.12 0.68
N ASP A 210 3.55 -12.97 1.03
CA ASP A 210 3.53 -11.73 0.26
C ASP A 210 2.10 -11.30 -0.12
N GLY A 211 1.24 -11.18 0.90
CA GLY A 211 -0.13 -10.74 0.67
C GLY A 211 -0.20 -9.25 0.36
N ASP A 212 -0.93 -8.84 -0.69
CA ASP A 212 -1.26 -7.46 -1.05
C ASP A 212 -2.77 -7.30 -1.16
N ILE A 213 -3.39 -6.47 -0.31
CA ILE A 213 -4.84 -6.30 -0.27
C ILE A 213 -5.24 -4.99 -0.93
N VAL A 214 -6.06 -5.10 -1.97
CA VAL A 214 -6.65 -3.97 -2.69
C VAL A 214 -8.16 -3.95 -2.51
N TYR A 215 -8.71 -2.78 -2.23
CA TYR A 215 -10.16 -2.58 -2.15
C TYR A 215 -10.69 -1.99 -3.46
N LYS A 216 -11.69 -2.65 -4.05
CA LYS A 216 -12.39 -2.17 -5.23
C LYS A 216 -13.88 -2.54 -5.14
N ASP A 217 -14.75 -1.56 -5.34
CA ASP A 217 -16.21 -1.73 -5.49
C ASP A 217 -16.86 -2.59 -4.38
N GLY A 218 -16.46 -2.38 -3.12
CA GLY A 218 -17.03 -3.10 -1.98
C GLY A 218 -16.42 -4.48 -1.73
N VAL A 219 -15.32 -4.82 -2.41
CA VAL A 219 -14.62 -6.10 -2.30
C VAL A 219 -13.14 -5.88 -2.02
N PHE A 220 -12.60 -6.61 -1.06
CA PHE A 220 -11.18 -6.73 -0.83
C PHE A 220 -10.63 -7.87 -1.67
N HIS A 221 -9.54 -7.61 -2.38
CA HIS A 221 -8.81 -8.57 -3.21
C HIS A 221 -7.44 -8.78 -2.59
N LEU A 222 -7.17 -9.95 -2.06
CA LEU A 222 -5.87 -10.36 -1.53
C LEU A 222 -5.10 -11.07 -2.64
N PHE A 223 -4.10 -10.41 -3.20
CA PHE A 223 -3.08 -11.04 -4.03
C PHE A 223 -2.06 -11.69 -3.11
N TYR A 224 -1.71 -12.94 -3.33
CA TYR A 224 -0.77 -13.67 -2.51
C TYR A 224 0.08 -14.62 -3.33
N LYS A 225 1.30 -14.84 -2.90
CA LYS A 225 2.19 -15.84 -3.51
C LYS A 225 1.94 -17.22 -2.92
N THR A 226 1.82 -18.24 -3.77
CA THR A 226 1.90 -19.65 -3.35
C THR A 226 3.35 -20.03 -3.12
N GLU A 227 3.71 -20.47 -1.90
CA GLU A 227 5.09 -20.79 -1.54
C GLU A 227 5.36 -22.29 -1.58
N GLY A 228 6.39 -22.71 -2.33
CA GLY A 228 6.80 -24.09 -2.45
C GLY A 228 5.88 -25.00 -3.29
N HIS A 229 4.81 -24.44 -3.86
CA HIS A 229 3.91 -25.16 -4.74
C HIS A 229 3.29 -24.21 -5.78
N GLY A 230 3.77 -24.25 -7.01
CA GLY A 230 3.34 -23.37 -8.09
C GLY A 230 4.06 -22.03 -8.17
N ASN A 231 4.58 -21.46 -7.07
CA ASN A 231 5.39 -20.24 -6.99
C ASN A 231 4.86 -19.07 -7.85
N GLY A 232 3.57 -18.77 -7.72
CA GLY A 232 2.90 -17.74 -8.50
C GLY A 232 1.91 -16.92 -7.67
N ILE A 233 1.34 -15.89 -8.28
CA ILE A 233 0.38 -14.99 -7.66
C ILE A 233 -1.04 -15.51 -7.88
N LYS A 234 -1.77 -15.72 -6.79
CA LYS A 234 -3.22 -15.99 -6.77
C LYS A 234 -3.99 -14.86 -6.12
N VAL A 235 -5.32 -14.94 -6.19
CA VAL A 235 -6.23 -13.97 -5.58
C VAL A 235 -7.28 -14.70 -4.75
N ALA A 236 -7.54 -14.16 -3.56
CA ALA A 236 -8.73 -14.45 -2.76
C ALA A 236 -9.52 -13.16 -2.52
N THR A 237 -10.83 -13.26 -2.44
CA THR A 237 -11.72 -12.10 -2.29
C THR A 237 -12.62 -12.23 -1.07
N THR A 238 -12.93 -11.10 -0.44
CA THR A 238 -13.91 -11.00 0.65
C THR A 238 -14.59 -9.63 0.67
N ARG A 239 -15.71 -9.51 1.37
CA ARG A 239 -16.37 -8.22 1.63
C ARG A 239 -16.03 -7.66 3.01
N SER A 240 -15.46 -8.45 3.90
CA SER A 240 -15.04 -8.07 5.25
C SER A 240 -13.70 -8.72 5.55
N LEU A 241 -12.72 -7.93 6.02
CA LEU A 241 -11.36 -8.41 6.24
C LEU A 241 -11.28 -9.53 7.30
N THR A 242 -12.07 -9.44 8.35
CA THR A 242 -11.95 -10.33 9.51
C THR A 242 -13.20 -11.15 9.85
N SER A 243 -14.37 -10.75 9.38
CA SER A 243 -15.64 -11.43 9.64
C SER A 243 -16.17 -12.22 8.44
N GLY A 244 -15.62 -11.98 7.24
CA GLY A 244 -15.99 -12.65 6.00
C GLY A 244 -15.10 -13.86 5.70
N ALA A 245 -15.67 -14.87 5.02
CA ALA A 245 -14.86 -15.90 4.41
C ALA A 245 -14.13 -15.34 3.18
N TRP A 246 -12.88 -15.72 3.00
CA TRP A 246 -12.13 -15.49 1.78
C TRP A 246 -12.52 -16.55 0.74
N THR A 247 -12.76 -16.13 -0.49
CA THR A 247 -13.05 -17.01 -1.62
C THR A 247 -11.89 -16.97 -2.59
N GLU A 248 -11.23 -18.10 -2.81
CA GLU A 248 -10.10 -18.19 -3.73
C GLU A 248 -10.55 -18.22 -5.19
N GLU A 249 -9.82 -17.52 -6.05
CA GLU A 249 -9.92 -17.71 -7.50
C GLU A 249 -8.97 -18.85 -7.95
N PRO A 250 -9.40 -19.71 -8.88
CA PRO A 250 -8.63 -20.91 -9.22
C PRO A 250 -7.32 -20.59 -9.96
N ASP A 251 -7.31 -19.53 -10.77
CA ASP A 251 -6.25 -19.24 -11.72
C ASP A 251 -5.15 -18.36 -11.13
N TYR A 252 -3.90 -18.61 -11.54
CA TYR A 252 -2.78 -17.70 -11.32
C TYR A 252 -2.96 -16.42 -12.11
N LYS A 253 -2.52 -15.29 -11.54
CA LYS A 253 -2.67 -13.94 -12.11
C LYS A 253 -1.43 -13.46 -12.85
N GLN A 254 -0.24 -13.97 -12.52
CA GLN A 254 0.97 -13.62 -13.28
C GLN A 254 0.87 -14.07 -14.74
N GLN A 255 1.47 -13.28 -15.60
CA GLN A 255 1.46 -13.48 -17.05
C GLN A 255 2.80 -14.05 -17.55
N THR A 256 3.51 -14.76 -16.71
CA THR A 256 4.77 -15.46 -17.01
C THR A 256 4.73 -16.89 -16.47
N LYS A 257 5.59 -17.76 -17.01
CA LYS A 257 5.81 -19.13 -16.50
C LYS A 257 6.91 -19.19 -15.43
N GLU A 258 7.64 -18.09 -15.24
CA GLU A 258 8.68 -17.98 -14.23
C GLU A 258 8.06 -17.94 -12.84
N ALA A 259 8.85 -18.30 -11.83
CA ALA A 259 8.48 -18.10 -10.44
C ALA A 259 8.48 -16.61 -10.10
N VAL A 260 7.43 -16.15 -9.41
CA VAL A 260 7.23 -14.74 -9.05
C VAL A 260 6.84 -14.62 -7.58
N GLU A 261 7.11 -13.42 -7.02
CA GLU A 261 6.77 -13.06 -5.64
C GLU A 261 6.48 -11.57 -5.52
N GLY A 262 6.09 -11.10 -4.33
CA GLY A 262 6.02 -9.69 -4.03
C GLY A 262 5.00 -8.93 -4.87
N ALA A 263 3.75 -9.37 -4.91
CA ALA A 263 2.68 -8.65 -5.58
C ALA A 263 2.49 -7.26 -4.97
N GLY A 264 2.39 -6.25 -5.82
CA GLY A 264 2.03 -4.88 -5.44
C GLY A 264 1.05 -4.31 -6.45
N THR A 265 -0.08 -3.79 -5.96
CA THR A 265 -1.15 -3.29 -6.82
C THR A 265 -1.42 -1.82 -6.54
N PHE A 266 -1.47 -1.00 -7.59
CA PHE A 266 -1.84 0.42 -7.45
C PHE A 266 -2.77 0.87 -8.58
N LYS A 267 -3.57 1.90 -8.28
CA LYS A 267 -4.47 2.52 -9.26
C LYS A 267 -3.78 3.66 -9.99
N LEU A 268 -3.99 3.77 -11.30
CA LEU A 268 -3.53 4.91 -12.09
C LEU A 268 -4.37 6.15 -11.80
N ILE A 269 -3.70 7.29 -11.59
CA ILE A 269 -4.32 8.59 -11.31
C ILE A 269 -5.24 8.98 -12.48
N GLY A 270 -6.49 9.35 -12.15
CA GLY A 270 -7.48 9.78 -13.13
C GLY A 270 -8.04 8.68 -14.04
N GLN A 271 -7.73 7.40 -13.77
CA GLN A 271 -8.15 6.28 -14.60
C GLN A 271 -8.81 5.18 -13.74
N ASP A 272 -9.78 4.48 -14.27
CA ASP A 272 -10.28 3.22 -13.67
C ASP A 272 -9.44 2.04 -14.18
N LYS A 273 -8.14 2.12 -13.90
CA LYS A 273 -7.14 1.14 -14.29
C LYS A 273 -6.19 0.89 -13.14
N TYR A 274 -5.86 -0.37 -12.93
CA TYR A 274 -4.90 -0.83 -11.93
C TYR A 274 -3.70 -1.46 -12.61
N ILE A 275 -2.55 -1.31 -11.97
CA ILE A 275 -1.33 -2.01 -12.33
C ILE A 275 -1.08 -3.06 -11.22
N LEU A 276 -0.87 -4.30 -11.62
CA LEU A 276 -0.31 -5.34 -10.76
C LEU A 276 1.13 -5.57 -11.21
N MET A 277 2.06 -5.37 -10.29
CA MET A 277 3.48 -5.64 -10.48
C MET A 277 3.94 -6.76 -9.55
N TYR A 278 4.97 -7.48 -9.93
CA TYR A 278 5.57 -8.54 -9.12
C TYR A 278 7.02 -8.82 -9.55
N ASP A 279 7.79 -9.33 -8.59
CA ASP A 279 9.20 -9.65 -8.75
C ASP A 279 9.36 -11.03 -9.43
N VAL A 280 9.98 -11.06 -10.60
CA VAL A 280 10.47 -12.29 -11.25
C VAL A 280 11.84 -12.61 -10.65
N TYR A 281 11.84 -12.94 -9.37
CA TYR A 281 13.00 -12.91 -8.47
C TYR A 281 14.20 -13.75 -8.94
N MET A 282 13.96 -14.85 -9.68
CA MET A 282 15.04 -15.68 -10.23
C MET A 282 15.68 -15.05 -11.49
N LYS A 283 15.09 -14.01 -12.05
CA LYS A 283 15.58 -13.30 -13.25
C LYS A 283 16.12 -11.91 -12.92
N GLY A 284 15.93 -11.42 -11.69
CA GLY A 284 16.29 -10.06 -11.31
C GLY A 284 15.52 -9.01 -12.12
N SER A 285 14.24 -9.27 -12.42
CA SER A 285 13.38 -8.39 -13.21
C SER A 285 11.99 -8.31 -12.61
N TYR A 286 11.26 -7.26 -12.95
CA TYR A 286 9.85 -7.10 -12.63
C TYR A 286 8.98 -7.37 -13.85
N GLN A 287 7.79 -7.89 -13.63
CA GLN A 287 6.73 -7.87 -14.62
C GLN A 287 5.62 -6.92 -14.17
N PHE A 288 5.11 -6.15 -15.13
CA PHE A 288 3.99 -5.23 -14.94
C PHE A 288 2.83 -5.64 -15.82
N THR A 289 1.64 -5.64 -15.22
CA THR A 289 0.39 -5.94 -15.91
C THR A 289 -0.66 -4.88 -15.60
N GLU A 290 -1.54 -4.59 -16.55
CA GLU A 290 -2.67 -3.68 -16.36
C GLU A 290 -4.00 -4.44 -16.31
N THR A 291 -4.96 -3.91 -15.57
CA THR A 291 -6.31 -4.45 -15.44
C THR A 291 -7.32 -3.35 -15.09
N THR A 292 -8.59 -3.55 -15.44
CA THR A 292 -9.71 -2.70 -15.01
C THR A 292 -10.64 -3.43 -14.04
N ASP A 293 -10.52 -4.75 -13.93
CA ASP A 293 -11.44 -5.61 -13.18
C ASP A 293 -10.77 -6.45 -12.08
N LEU A 294 -9.44 -6.33 -11.91
CA LEU A 294 -8.59 -7.13 -11.00
C LEU A 294 -8.69 -8.65 -11.24
N LYS A 295 -9.11 -9.07 -12.44
CA LYS A 295 -9.27 -10.48 -12.85
C LYS A 295 -8.48 -10.80 -14.11
N ASN A 296 -8.62 -9.94 -15.12
CA ASN A 296 -7.98 -10.11 -16.41
C ASN A 296 -6.81 -9.14 -16.53
N PHE A 297 -5.62 -9.67 -16.78
CA PHE A 297 -4.38 -8.90 -16.77
C PHE A 297 -3.71 -8.94 -18.14
N LYS A 298 -3.25 -7.78 -18.61
CA LYS A 298 -2.48 -7.61 -19.84
C LYS A 298 -1.07 -7.16 -19.50
N VAL A 299 -0.05 -7.83 -20.04
CA VAL A 299 1.35 -7.44 -19.88
C VAL A 299 1.63 -6.08 -20.51
N ILE A 300 2.36 -5.23 -19.78
CA ILE A 300 2.78 -3.89 -20.20
C ILE A 300 4.28 -3.65 -19.99
N ASP A 301 5.09 -4.70 -19.86
CA ASP A 301 6.53 -4.60 -19.60
C ASP A 301 7.25 -3.69 -20.59
N SER A 302 6.85 -3.70 -21.87
CA SER A 302 7.43 -2.83 -22.92
C SER A 302 7.12 -1.34 -22.74
N GLU A 303 6.10 -1.01 -21.94
CA GLU A 303 5.67 0.36 -21.67
C GLU A 303 6.37 0.92 -20.41
N VAL A 304 6.86 0.02 -19.52
CA VAL A 304 7.48 0.39 -18.25
C VAL A 304 8.99 0.57 -18.41
N LYS A 305 9.51 1.66 -17.83
CA LYS A 305 10.94 1.98 -17.83
C LYS A 305 11.41 2.31 -16.43
N MET A 306 12.56 1.76 -16.05
CA MET A 306 13.21 2.03 -14.77
C MET A 306 14.72 2.15 -14.97
N ASN A 307 15.38 3.06 -14.26
CA ASN A 307 16.84 3.17 -14.22
C ASN A 307 17.48 2.43 -13.02
N PHE A 308 16.72 1.51 -12.41
CA PHE A 308 17.12 0.71 -11.25
C PHE A 308 16.46 -0.68 -11.33
N HIS A 309 16.89 -1.60 -10.46
CA HIS A 309 16.33 -2.95 -10.36
C HIS A 309 15.67 -3.10 -8.97
N PRO A 310 14.36 -2.93 -8.86
CA PRO A 310 13.66 -3.09 -7.59
C PRO A 310 13.48 -4.56 -7.23
N ARG A 311 13.36 -4.81 -5.93
CA ARG A 311 12.73 -6.00 -5.35
C ARG A 311 11.42 -5.58 -4.71
N HIS A 312 10.64 -6.54 -4.22
CA HIS A 312 9.31 -6.38 -3.61
C HIS A 312 9.11 -5.00 -2.95
N GLY A 313 8.11 -4.26 -3.37
CA GLY A 313 7.83 -2.91 -2.89
C GLY A 313 6.43 -2.43 -3.27
N THR A 314 6.12 -1.18 -2.94
CA THR A 314 4.78 -0.61 -3.07
C THR A 314 4.80 0.74 -3.76
N ILE A 315 3.77 1.03 -4.55
CA ILE A 315 3.59 2.31 -5.24
C ILE A 315 2.33 3.00 -4.71
N ILE A 316 2.47 4.28 -4.33
CA ILE A 316 1.35 5.14 -3.95
C ILE A 316 1.32 6.41 -4.80
N PRO A 317 0.13 7.00 -5.03
CA PRO A 317 0.03 8.32 -5.62
C PRO A 317 0.46 9.39 -4.63
N ILE A 318 1.15 10.43 -5.11
CA ILE A 318 1.62 11.56 -4.31
C ILE A 318 1.22 12.90 -4.91
N THR A 319 1.05 13.88 -4.03
CA THR A 319 0.75 15.26 -4.39
C THR A 319 2.01 15.98 -4.89
N ARG A 320 1.83 17.13 -5.54
CA ARG A 320 2.94 18.00 -5.94
C ARG A 320 3.82 18.41 -4.78
N HIS A 321 3.23 18.76 -3.65
CA HIS A 321 3.97 19.20 -2.47
C HIS A 321 4.86 18.09 -1.89
N GLU A 322 4.36 16.85 -1.87
CA GLU A 322 5.12 15.67 -1.47
C GLU A 322 6.24 15.36 -2.46
N LEU A 323 5.96 15.41 -3.77
CA LEU A 323 6.97 15.23 -4.80
C LEU A 323 8.11 16.25 -4.67
N LEU A 324 7.79 17.53 -4.51
CA LEU A 324 8.78 18.59 -4.32
C LEU A 324 9.64 18.32 -3.09
N ARG A 325 9.02 17.96 -1.97
CA ARG A 325 9.74 17.71 -0.71
C ARG A 325 10.74 16.57 -0.82
N ILE A 326 10.34 15.41 -1.39
CA ILE A 326 11.25 14.28 -1.53
C ILE A 326 12.32 14.53 -2.58
N THR A 327 12.05 15.33 -3.62
CA THR A 327 13.06 15.71 -4.61
C THR A 327 14.00 16.81 -4.12
N ASP A 328 13.56 17.67 -3.22
CA ASP A 328 14.42 18.65 -2.55
C ASP A 328 15.41 17.97 -1.60
N GLU A 329 14.99 16.87 -0.93
CA GLU A 329 15.85 16.13 -0.01
C GLU A 329 16.85 15.22 -0.73
N TRP A 330 16.39 14.43 -1.71
CA TRP A 330 17.20 13.38 -2.34
C TRP A 330 17.62 13.66 -3.78
N GLY A 331 17.43 14.89 -4.24
CA GLY A 331 17.76 15.29 -5.60
C GLY A 331 16.63 14.97 -6.60
N LYS A 332 16.46 15.87 -7.54
CA LYS A 332 15.51 15.72 -8.62
C LYS A 332 16.18 15.00 -9.78
N PRO A 333 15.68 13.85 -10.23
CA PRO A 333 16.17 13.21 -11.45
C PRO A 333 16.08 14.16 -12.63
N THR A 334 17.15 14.27 -13.40
CA THR A 334 17.27 15.19 -14.56
C THR A 334 16.19 14.89 -15.61
N GLU A 335 15.87 13.61 -15.76
CA GLU A 335 14.89 13.08 -16.71
C GLU A 335 13.44 13.48 -16.39
N LEU A 336 13.15 13.79 -15.12
CA LEU A 336 11.83 14.34 -14.75
C LEU A 336 11.55 15.69 -15.42
N GLY A 337 12.57 16.29 -16.03
CA GLY A 337 12.43 17.57 -16.72
C GLY A 337 12.02 18.69 -15.77
N ALA A 338 11.53 19.80 -16.29
CA ALA A 338 10.80 20.74 -15.49
C ALA A 338 9.52 20.04 -15.03
N LEU A 339 9.35 19.80 -13.70
CA LEU A 339 8.03 19.54 -13.13
C LEU A 339 7.09 20.56 -13.75
N PRO A 340 5.91 20.17 -14.27
CA PRO A 340 5.07 21.09 -15.03
C PRO A 340 5.06 22.42 -14.32
N ASN A 341 5.78 23.37 -14.93
CA ASN A 341 5.88 24.71 -14.38
C ASN A 341 4.46 25.23 -14.42
N ASN A 342 3.83 25.17 -13.30
CA ASN A 342 2.68 25.96 -13.08
C ASN A 342 2.89 27.34 -13.73
N PRO A 343 1.94 27.77 -14.53
CA PRO A 343 1.17 28.80 -13.89
C PRO A 343 0.07 28.16 -13.09
N VAL A 344 0.11 28.32 -11.76
CA VAL A 344 -1.03 28.05 -10.86
C VAL A 344 -2.29 28.73 -11.43
N LEU A 345 -2.08 29.76 -12.23
CA LEU A 345 -3.09 30.48 -13.01
C LEU A 345 -2.59 30.64 -14.45
N PRO A 346 -3.35 30.22 -15.46
CA PRO A 346 -2.99 30.45 -16.86
C PRO A 346 -2.98 31.96 -17.17
N GLY A 347 -1.95 32.44 -17.89
CA GLY A 347 -1.81 33.79 -18.32
C GLY A 347 -0.61 34.53 -17.72
N PHE A 348 -0.41 35.78 -18.13
CA PHE A 348 0.61 36.65 -17.58
C PHE A 348 0.05 37.40 -16.34
N HIS A 349 0.73 37.23 -15.21
CA HIS A 349 0.39 37.91 -13.96
C HIS A 349 1.65 38.61 -13.44
N ALA A 350 1.57 39.90 -13.21
CA ALA A 350 2.66 40.69 -12.63
C ALA A 350 2.64 40.57 -11.10
N ASP A 351 3.83 40.51 -10.51
CA ASP A 351 4.10 40.58 -9.09
C ASP A 351 3.17 39.77 -8.21
N PRO A 352 3.11 38.44 -8.35
CA PRO A 352 2.26 37.57 -7.54
C PRO A 352 2.78 37.58 -6.09
N GLU A 353 1.92 37.94 -5.14
CA GLU A 353 2.17 37.80 -3.70
C GLU A 353 1.32 36.64 -3.14
N ILE A 354 1.95 35.75 -2.36
CA ILE A 354 1.27 34.66 -1.72
C ILE A 354 1.13 34.96 -0.23
N LEU A 355 -0.12 35.03 0.23
CA LEU A 355 -0.47 35.22 1.64
C LEU A 355 -1.08 33.92 2.21
N TYR A 356 -0.56 33.46 3.33
CA TYR A 356 -1.18 32.40 4.10
C TYR A 356 -2.07 32.96 5.19
N SER A 357 -3.35 32.60 5.19
CA SER A 357 -4.28 32.96 6.25
C SER A 357 -4.33 31.88 7.31
N HIS A 358 -3.83 32.16 8.50
CA HIS A 358 -3.96 31.25 9.66
C HIS A 358 -5.42 31.04 10.09
N GLN A 359 -6.29 32.01 9.82
CA GLN A 359 -7.71 31.97 10.19
C GLN A 359 -8.50 30.99 9.31
N THR A 360 -8.18 30.91 8.02
CA THR A 360 -8.86 30.03 7.06
C THR A 360 -8.05 28.80 6.70
N GLN A 361 -6.78 28.73 7.13
CA GLN A 361 -5.79 27.71 6.75
C GLN A 361 -5.63 27.56 5.22
N LYS A 362 -5.72 28.68 4.51
CA LYS A 362 -5.62 28.72 3.04
C LYS A 362 -4.55 29.70 2.60
N TYR A 363 -3.95 29.40 1.45
CA TYR A 363 -3.11 30.35 0.72
C TYR A 363 -3.99 31.19 -0.22
N TYR A 364 -3.72 32.47 -0.24
CA TYR A 364 -4.33 33.44 -1.16
C TYR A 364 -3.24 34.00 -2.06
N ILE A 365 -3.51 34.08 -3.36
CA ILE A 365 -2.63 34.68 -4.34
C ILE A 365 -3.22 36.03 -4.70
N CYS A 366 -2.49 37.10 -4.36
CA CYS A 366 -2.80 38.43 -4.82
C CYS A 366 -2.05 38.71 -6.14
N LEU A 367 -2.78 39.14 -7.14
CA LEU A 367 -2.24 39.50 -8.44
C LEU A 367 -2.49 40.97 -8.67
N LEU A 368 -1.46 41.69 -9.09
CA LEU A 368 -1.66 43.06 -9.59
C LEU A 368 -2.30 42.94 -10.98
N TYR A 369 -3.51 43.47 -11.10
CA TYR A 369 -4.16 43.69 -12.37
C TYR A 369 -3.61 44.99 -12.93
N THR A 370 -2.61 44.93 -13.79
CA THR A 370 -2.28 46.09 -14.61
C THR A 370 -3.29 46.13 -15.76
N SER A 371 -4.18 47.10 -15.74
CA SER A 371 -4.93 47.50 -16.93
C SER A 371 -3.95 47.72 -18.10
N PRO A 372 -4.20 47.15 -19.27
CA PRO A 372 -3.43 47.57 -20.43
C PRO A 372 -3.71 49.04 -20.68
N SER A 373 -2.67 49.87 -20.57
CA SER A 373 -2.68 51.25 -21.01
C SER A 373 -2.71 51.33 -22.52
#